data_1c47e221fa447e47ab673990137a0411
#
_entry.id   1c47e221fa447e47ab673990137a0411
#
_cell.length_a   1.000
_cell.length_b   1.000
_cell.length_c   1.000
_cell.angle_alpha   90.00
_cell.angle_beta   90.00
_cell.angle_gamma   90.00
#
_symmetry.space_group_name_H-M   'P 1'
#
loop_
_entity.id
_entity.type
_entity.pdbx_description
1 polymer ?
#
loop_
_entity_poly.entity_id
_entity_poly.type
_entity_poly.pdbx_seq_one_letter_code
_entity_poly.pdbx_strand_id
1 'polypeptide(L)'
;AIVAQTLLGDVSREGENDVRHRYSSVQGTAEFSMNGTFSVRFQPGAWVKEHERPYEDASQSCLERIDFQGTLISSESGERPGQTVLTYYQNWEGTPLFSCQVTLLWQDDTLLRMEGQRLSGTVTSSSEEETLSAATVLVRFLAGVTEGGFVCSRIDEMNAGYLIVSGTTRPVELTPVWRITTDSGAYYVDAITGELS
;
A
#
# COMPACT_ATOMS: atom_id res chain seq x y z
N ALA A 1 3.69 6.60 17.86
CA ALA A 1 3.15 6.14 19.17
C ALA A 1 1.69 5.68 19.03
N ILE A 2 0.76 6.53 18.57
CA ILE A 2 -0.69 6.23 18.53
C ILE A 2 -0.97 4.91 17.79
N VAL A 3 -0.48 4.73 16.58
CA VAL A 3 -0.69 3.50 15.79
C VAL A 3 -0.13 2.26 16.49
N ALA A 4 1.04 2.36 17.12
CA ALA A 4 1.61 1.25 17.88
C ALA A 4 0.71 0.87 19.07
N GLN A 5 0.21 1.85 19.80
CA GLN A 5 -0.73 1.63 20.92
C GLN A 5 -2.05 1.01 20.44
N THR A 6 -2.58 1.47 19.31
CA THR A 6 -3.83 0.93 18.74
C THR A 6 -3.70 -0.56 18.38
N LEU A 7 -2.53 -0.96 17.86
CA LEU A 7 -2.29 -2.33 17.41
C LEU A 7 -1.78 -3.27 18.51
N LEU A 8 -0.97 -2.75 19.44
CA LEU A 8 -0.21 -3.56 20.39
C LEU A 8 -0.55 -3.26 21.88
N GLY A 9 -1.51 -2.36 22.15
CA GLY A 9 -1.87 -1.96 23.49
C GLY A 9 -0.79 -1.11 24.16
N ASP A 10 -0.52 -1.33 25.44
CA ASP A 10 0.50 -0.60 26.18
C ASP A 10 1.89 -0.92 25.64
N VAL A 11 2.49 0.05 24.94
CA VAL A 11 3.80 -0.09 24.30
C VAL A 11 4.87 0.70 25.03
N SER A 12 6.07 0.14 25.11
CA SER A 12 7.31 0.84 25.46
C SER A 12 8.06 1.22 24.17
N ARG A 13 8.62 2.44 24.16
CA ARG A 13 9.50 2.86 23.05
C ARG A 13 10.91 2.37 23.31
N GLU A 14 11.51 1.69 22.34
CA GLU A 14 12.87 1.19 22.39
C GLU A 14 13.79 2.09 21.55
N GLY A 15 14.77 2.72 22.19
CA GLY A 15 15.83 3.50 21.55
C GLY A 15 15.39 4.84 20.97
N GLU A 16 16.35 5.74 20.82
CA GLU A 16 16.19 7.03 20.15
C GLU A 16 17.00 7.00 18.85
N ASN A 17 16.29 6.82 17.74
CA ASN A 17 16.84 7.13 16.42
C ASN A 17 15.78 7.97 15.70
N ASP A 18 16.17 9.16 15.23
CA ASP A 18 15.24 10.11 14.62
C ASP A 18 14.58 9.60 13.33
N VAL A 19 15.15 8.55 12.72
CA VAL A 19 14.67 7.99 11.44
C VAL A 19 13.71 6.82 11.62
N ARG A 20 13.87 6.04 12.70
CA ARG A 20 13.06 4.84 12.98
C ARG A 20 12.63 4.81 14.43
N HIS A 21 11.36 4.51 14.65
CA HIS A 21 10.78 4.36 15.98
C HIS A 21 10.37 2.91 16.17
N ARG A 22 10.97 2.27 17.17
CA ARG A 22 10.61 0.91 17.57
C ARG A 22 9.78 0.95 18.85
N TYR A 23 8.73 0.11 18.88
CA TYR A 23 7.86 -0.08 20.01
C TYR A 23 7.72 -1.56 20.31
N SER A 24 7.64 -1.92 21.59
CA SER A 24 7.41 -3.29 22.04
C SER A 24 6.33 -3.36 23.11
N SER A 25 5.63 -4.47 23.13
CA SER A 25 4.65 -4.84 24.15
C SER A 25 4.59 -6.36 24.31
N VAL A 26 3.75 -6.83 25.21
CA VAL A 26 3.42 -8.27 25.34
C VAL A 26 2.70 -8.82 24.11
N GLN A 27 2.07 -7.98 23.29
CA GLN A 27 1.34 -8.36 22.09
C GLN A 27 2.21 -8.39 20.83
N GLY A 28 3.43 -7.83 20.88
CA GLY A 28 4.32 -7.82 19.71
C GLY A 28 5.27 -6.65 19.66
N THR A 29 5.80 -6.44 18.47
CA THR A 29 6.75 -5.34 18.14
C THR A 29 6.30 -4.58 16.92
N ALA A 30 6.59 -3.27 16.88
CA ALA A 30 6.30 -2.42 15.73
C ALA A 30 7.48 -1.50 15.44
N GLU A 31 7.80 -1.33 14.15
CA GLU A 31 8.77 -0.36 13.65
C GLU A 31 8.07 0.59 12.68
N PHE A 32 8.35 1.88 12.81
CA PHE A 32 7.84 2.94 11.93
C PHE A 32 8.99 3.82 11.46
N SER A 33 9.01 4.12 10.18
CA SER A 33 9.98 5.04 9.57
C SER A 33 9.30 6.36 9.19
N MET A 34 10.10 7.42 9.07
CA MET A 34 9.60 8.75 8.73
C MET A 34 9.00 8.84 7.32
N ASN A 35 9.39 7.96 6.41
CA ASN A 35 8.84 7.87 5.04
C ASN A 35 7.48 7.15 4.97
N GLY A 36 6.89 6.78 6.11
CA GLY A 36 5.61 6.09 6.18
C GLY A 36 5.69 4.57 6.12
N THR A 37 6.89 3.99 5.92
CA THR A 37 7.03 2.53 5.99
C THR A 37 6.90 2.05 7.43
N PHE A 38 6.30 0.87 7.59
CA PHE A 38 6.15 0.25 8.90
C PHE A 38 6.14 -1.28 8.80
N SER A 39 6.48 -1.92 9.91
CA SER A 39 6.35 -3.36 10.09
C SER A 39 5.90 -3.65 11.51
N VAL A 40 4.84 -4.44 11.64
CA VAL A 40 4.30 -4.91 12.92
C VAL A 40 4.35 -6.42 12.93
N ARG A 41 4.91 -7.00 14.00
CA ARG A 41 4.92 -8.43 14.27
C ARG A 41 4.12 -8.70 15.51
N PHE A 42 3.09 -9.52 15.39
CA PHE A 42 2.23 -9.89 16.49
C PHE A 42 2.72 -11.17 17.16
N GLN A 43 2.59 -11.25 18.47
CA GLN A 43 2.75 -12.51 19.19
C GLN A 43 1.60 -13.45 18.84
N PRO A 44 1.84 -14.78 18.78
CA PRO A 44 0.78 -15.74 18.55
C PRO A 44 -0.38 -15.54 19.54
N GLY A 45 -1.60 -15.40 19.01
CA GLY A 45 -2.79 -15.16 19.82
C GLY A 45 -3.09 -13.69 20.17
N ALA A 46 -2.22 -12.73 19.83
CA ALA A 46 -2.47 -11.30 20.07
C ALA A 46 -3.64 -10.77 19.20
N TRP A 47 -3.71 -11.26 17.98
CA TRP A 47 -4.78 -10.93 17.04
C TRP A 47 -5.34 -12.21 16.41
N VAL A 48 -6.55 -12.57 16.81
CA VAL A 48 -7.25 -13.77 16.35
C VAL A 48 -8.58 -13.33 15.74
N LYS A 49 -8.86 -13.74 14.50
CA LYS A 49 -10.18 -13.57 13.90
C LYS A 49 -11.13 -14.67 14.38
N GLU A 50 -12.41 -14.42 14.31
CA GLU A 50 -13.43 -15.46 14.45
C GLU A 50 -13.24 -16.50 13.33
N HIS A 51 -13.38 -17.79 13.67
CA HIS A 51 -13.03 -18.89 12.77
C HIS A 51 -13.76 -18.83 11.41
N GLU A 52 -15.03 -18.45 11.41
CA GLU A 52 -15.84 -18.36 10.19
C GLU A 52 -15.74 -17.00 9.48
N ARG A 53 -15.07 -16.01 10.09
CA ARG A 53 -14.95 -14.68 9.52
C ARG A 53 -13.98 -14.68 8.35
N PRO A 54 -14.34 -14.12 7.15
CA PRO A 54 -13.41 -13.97 6.04
C PRO A 54 -12.14 -13.20 6.42
N TYR A 55 -11.01 -13.57 5.82
CA TYR A 55 -9.73 -12.88 6.05
C TYR A 55 -9.80 -11.42 5.62
N GLU A 56 -10.51 -11.14 4.52
CA GLU A 56 -10.71 -9.80 3.98
C GLU A 56 -11.38 -8.89 5.02
N ASP A 57 -12.47 -9.36 5.63
CA ASP A 57 -13.21 -8.58 6.65
C ASP A 57 -12.38 -8.36 7.91
N ALA A 58 -11.63 -9.37 8.34
CA ALA A 58 -10.75 -9.27 9.49
C ALA A 58 -9.58 -8.32 9.22
N SER A 59 -8.99 -8.39 8.03
CA SER A 59 -7.92 -7.51 7.59
C SER A 59 -8.39 -6.07 7.46
N GLN A 60 -9.55 -5.85 6.86
CA GLN A 60 -10.16 -4.51 6.74
C GLN A 60 -10.36 -3.88 8.12
N SER A 61 -10.90 -4.62 9.09
CA SER A 61 -11.06 -4.13 10.47
C SER A 61 -9.73 -3.79 11.15
N CYS A 62 -8.66 -4.50 10.81
CA CYS A 62 -7.31 -4.19 11.31
C CYS A 62 -6.76 -2.91 10.67
N LEU A 63 -6.95 -2.73 9.36
CA LEU A 63 -6.51 -1.56 8.61
C LEU A 63 -7.26 -0.28 9.04
N GLU A 64 -8.56 -0.37 9.31
CA GLU A 64 -9.37 0.75 9.81
C GLU A 64 -8.85 1.30 11.15
N ARG A 65 -8.32 0.45 12.03
CA ARG A 65 -7.73 0.89 13.31
C ARG A 65 -6.49 1.76 13.16
N ILE A 66 -5.81 1.67 12.03
CA ILE A 66 -4.65 2.51 11.71
C ILE A 66 -4.99 3.63 10.72
N ASP A 67 -6.27 3.90 10.52
CA ASP A 67 -6.76 4.90 9.58
C ASP A 67 -6.22 4.66 8.15
N PHE A 68 -6.25 3.38 7.73
CA PHE A 68 -5.88 2.96 6.39
C PHE A 68 -7.12 2.49 5.64
N GLN A 69 -7.64 3.34 4.77
CA GLN A 69 -8.69 2.94 3.85
C GLN A 69 -8.05 2.28 2.63
N GLY A 70 -8.35 1.01 2.40
CA GLY A 70 -7.67 0.23 1.39
C GLY A 70 -8.59 -0.55 0.47
N THR A 71 -8.11 -0.78 -0.75
CA THR A 71 -8.70 -1.72 -1.70
C THR A 71 -7.85 -2.97 -1.79
N LEU A 72 -8.47 -4.14 -1.66
CA LEU A 72 -7.79 -5.43 -1.80
C LEU A 72 -7.24 -5.59 -3.23
N ILE A 73 -5.94 -5.94 -3.32
CA ILE A 73 -5.26 -6.22 -4.59
C ILE A 73 -5.16 -7.71 -4.83
N SER A 74 -4.70 -8.44 -3.80
CA SER A 74 -4.49 -9.88 -3.89
C SER A 74 -4.78 -10.57 -2.56
N SER A 75 -5.22 -11.83 -2.68
CA SER A 75 -5.36 -12.77 -1.57
C SER A 75 -4.74 -14.09 -2.05
N GLU A 76 -3.60 -14.44 -1.46
CA GLU A 76 -2.77 -15.55 -1.94
C GLU A 76 -2.40 -16.48 -0.77
N SER A 77 -2.12 -17.74 -1.10
CA SER A 77 -1.52 -18.67 -0.13
C SER A 77 -0.10 -18.22 0.18
N GLY A 78 0.27 -18.24 1.47
CA GLY A 78 1.65 -17.94 1.88
C GLY A 78 2.58 -19.14 1.66
N GLU A 79 3.83 -19.00 2.10
CA GLU A 79 4.89 -20.00 1.92
C GLU A 79 4.66 -21.29 2.72
N ARG A 80 3.88 -21.21 3.80
CA ARG A 80 3.60 -22.36 4.69
C ARG A 80 2.13 -22.76 4.61
N PRO A 81 1.81 -24.04 4.85
CA PRO A 81 0.42 -24.48 4.96
C PRO A 81 -0.36 -23.65 6.00
N GLY A 82 -1.59 -23.29 5.69
CA GLY A 82 -2.44 -22.46 6.55
C GLY A 82 -2.13 -20.98 6.54
N GLN A 83 -1.16 -20.53 5.73
CA GLN A 83 -0.88 -19.12 5.56
C GLN A 83 -1.72 -18.49 4.44
N THR A 84 -2.22 -17.28 4.72
CA THR A 84 -2.89 -16.42 3.74
C THR A 84 -2.25 -15.03 3.79
N VAL A 85 -1.93 -14.50 2.63
CA VAL A 85 -1.32 -13.18 2.46
C VAL A 85 -2.31 -12.29 1.71
N LEU A 86 -2.71 -11.17 2.33
CA LEU A 86 -3.56 -10.18 1.70
C LEU A 86 -2.79 -8.89 1.50
N THR A 87 -2.93 -8.29 0.32
CA THR A 87 -2.29 -7.01 -0.02
C THR A 87 -3.34 -5.99 -0.42
N TYR A 88 -3.20 -4.77 0.11
CA TYR A 88 -4.12 -3.66 -0.10
C TYR A 88 -3.36 -2.43 -0.60
N TYR A 89 -3.98 -1.66 -1.52
CA TYR A 89 -3.59 -0.26 -1.77
C TYR A 89 -4.32 0.66 -0.81
N GLN A 90 -3.64 1.70 -0.33
CA GLN A 90 -4.29 2.81 0.36
C GLN A 90 -5.11 3.62 -0.64
N ASN A 91 -6.31 4.04 -0.23
CA ASN A 91 -7.13 4.99 -0.97
C ASN A 91 -7.11 6.36 -0.29
N TRP A 92 -7.12 7.40 -1.11
CA TRP A 92 -7.42 8.76 -0.73
C TRP A 92 -8.62 9.24 -1.53
N GLU A 93 -9.73 9.56 -0.84
CA GLU A 93 -11.01 9.95 -1.46
C GLU A 93 -11.46 8.99 -2.58
N GLY A 94 -11.27 7.70 -2.38
CA GLY A 94 -11.63 6.66 -3.35
C GLY A 94 -10.60 6.44 -4.46
N THR A 95 -9.51 7.23 -4.51
CA THR A 95 -8.44 7.10 -5.52
C THR A 95 -7.25 6.34 -4.93
N PRO A 96 -6.73 5.30 -5.61
CA PRO A 96 -5.64 4.50 -5.09
C PRO A 96 -4.30 5.24 -5.06
N LEU A 97 -3.57 5.08 -3.97
CA LEU A 97 -2.18 5.49 -3.81
C LEU A 97 -1.30 4.26 -4.06
N PHE A 98 -0.84 4.05 -5.30
CA PHE A 98 -0.16 2.83 -5.71
C PHE A 98 1.17 2.57 -4.99
N SER A 99 1.83 3.62 -4.49
CA SER A 99 3.05 3.50 -3.67
C SER A 99 2.75 3.07 -2.22
N CYS A 100 1.50 3.19 -1.77
CA CYS A 100 1.10 2.88 -0.41
C CYS A 100 0.39 1.54 -0.37
N GLN A 101 1.17 0.48 -0.18
CA GLN A 101 0.66 -0.88 -0.07
C GLN A 101 0.90 -1.41 1.34
N VAL A 102 -0.05 -2.19 1.84
CA VAL A 102 0.05 -2.91 3.11
C VAL A 102 -0.28 -4.37 2.89
N THR A 103 0.58 -5.23 3.40
CA THR A 103 0.44 -6.69 3.35
C THR A 103 0.19 -7.22 4.76
N LEU A 104 -0.82 -8.08 4.88
CA LEU A 104 -1.15 -8.80 6.11
C LEU A 104 -0.88 -10.30 5.90
N LEU A 105 -0.13 -10.90 6.82
CA LEU A 105 0.16 -12.33 6.85
C LEU A 105 -0.63 -12.98 7.98
N TRP A 106 -1.54 -13.84 7.62
CA TRP A 106 -2.31 -14.70 8.52
C TRP A 106 -1.72 -16.11 8.56
N GLN A 107 -1.75 -16.73 9.72
CA GLN A 107 -1.52 -18.16 9.92
C GLN A 107 -2.76 -18.75 10.59
N ASP A 108 -3.50 -19.57 9.85
CA ASP A 108 -4.82 -20.01 10.29
C ASP A 108 -5.68 -18.79 10.69
N ASP A 109 -6.21 -18.72 11.90
CA ASP A 109 -7.03 -17.60 12.36
C ASP A 109 -6.22 -16.47 13.02
N THR A 110 -4.88 -16.54 13.04
CA THR A 110 -4.02 -15.58 13.75
C THR A 110 -3.26 -14.67 12.79
N LEU A 111 -3.35 -13.35 13.01
CA LEU A 111 -2.53 -12.37 12.31
C LEU A 111 -1.10 -12.38 12.88
N LEU A 112 -0.12 -12.68 12.03
CA LEU A 112 1.29 -12.74 12.42
C LEU A 112 2.04 -11.45 12.12
N ARG A 113 1.75 -10.82 10.99
CA ARG A 113 2.50 -9.65 10.51
C ARG A 113 1.63 -8.73 9.69
N MET A 114 1.88 -7.46 9.83
CA MET A 114 1.37 -6.41 8.96
C MET A 114 2.52 -5.47 8.62
N GLU A 115 2.77 -5.26 7.35
CA GLU A 115 3.87 -4.41 6.90
C GLU A 115 3.55 -3.69 5.60
N GLY A 116 4.20 -2.56 5.38
CA GLY A 116 4.05 -1.80 4.15
C GLY A 116 4.36 -0.33 4.32
N GLN A 117 3.71 0.48 3.50
CA GLN A 117 3.82 1.93 3.53
C GLN A 117 2.43 2.55 3.57
N ARG A 118 2.26 3.54 4.42
CA ARG A 118 1.06 4.36 4.49
C ARG A 118 1.40 5.84 4.46
N LEU A 119 0.54 6.61 3.82
CA LEU A 119 0.56 8.06 3.88
C LEU A 119 -0.45 8.52 4.93
N SER A 120 -0.06 9.49 5.76
CA SER A 120 -0.94 10.13 6.74
C SER A 120 -0.76 11.63 6.68
N GLY A 121 -1.82 12.37 6.89
CA GLY A 121 -1.83 13.83 6.85
C GLY A 121 -2.91 14.38 5.93
N THR A 122 -2.89 15.69 5.72
CA THR A 122 -3.79 16.39 4.81
C THR A 122 -3.15 16.50 3.44
N VAL A 123 -3.94 16.23 2.40
CA VAL A 123 -3.56 16.49 1.02
C VAL A 123 -4.01 17.88 0.63
N THR A 124 -3.11 18.63 -0.01
CA THR A 124 -3.41 19.95 -0.58
C THR A 124 -3.14 19.89 -2.08
N SER A 125 -4.05 20.44 -2.89
CA SER A 125 -3.81 20.59 -4.32
C SER A 125 -2.69 21.62 -4.54
N SER A 126 -1.69 21.25 -5.34
CA SER A 126 -0.59 22.15 -5.70
C SER A 126 -0.70 22.72 -7.10
N SER A 127 -1.51 22.11 -7.98
CA SER A 127 -1.71 22.55 -9.37
C SER A 127 -3.13 22.23 -9.84
N GLU A 128 -3.63 23.03 -10.79
CA GLU A 128 -4.87 22.79 -11.55
C GLU A 128 -4.56 22.18 -12.93
N GLU A 129 -3.51 21.39 -13.04
CA GLU A 129 -3.13 20.78 -14.32
C GLU A 129 -4.18 19.73 -14.74
N GLU A 130 -4.63 19.84 -15.98
CA GLU A 130 -5.57 18.89 -16.55
C GLU A 130 -4.89 17.55 -16.81
N THR A 131 -5.50 16.48 -16.35
CA THR A 131 -5.03 15.13 -16.63
C THR A 131 -5.45 14.65 -18.01
N LEU A 132 -4.58 13.86 -18.64
CA LEU A 132 -4.86 13.23 -19.92
C LEU A 132 -6.03 12.23 -19.81
N SER A 133 -6.84 12.17 -20.85
CA SER A 133 -7.92 11.17 -20.92
C SER A 133 -7.35 9.74 -21.02
N ALA A 134 -8.11 8.75 -20.59
CA ALA A 134 -7.74 7.34 -20.69
C ALA A 134 -7.37 6.94 -22.14
N ALA A 135 -8.08 7.47 -23.14
CA ALA A 135 -7.79 7.21 -24.54
C ALA A 135 -6.42 7.77 -24.97
N THR A 136 -6.09 8.99 -24.54
CA THR A 136 -4.79 9.62 -24.82
C THR A 136 -3.66 8.85 -24.14
N VAL A 137 -3.86 8.47 -22.89
CA VAL A 137 -2.90 7.65 -22.11
C VAL A 137 -2.64 6.31 -22.78
N LEU A 138 -3.69 5.64 -23.27
CA LEU A 138 -3.55 4.37 -23.98
C LEU A 138 -2.70 4.50 -25.24
N VAL A 139 -2.92 5.55 -26.03
CA VAL A 139 -2.11 5.82 -27.24
C VAL A 139 -0.64 6.08 -26.87
N ARG A 140 -0.38 6.86 -25.82
CA ARG A 140 0.98 7.13 -25.32
C ARG A 140 1.64 5.86 -24.80
N PHE A 141 0.91 5.02 -24.06
CA PHE A 141 1.39 3.73 -23.58
C PHE A 141 1.80 2.83 -24.75
N LEU A 142 0.95 2.65 -25.76
CA LEU A 142 1.25 1.80 -26.92
C LEU A 142 2.47 2.31 -27.70
N ALA A 143 2.62 3.62 -27.85
CA ALA A 143 3.82 4.21 -28.46
C ALA A 143 5.07 3.92 -27.61
N GLY A 144 5.02 4.16 -26.29
CA GLY A 144 6.13 3.92 -25.36
C GLY A 144 6.55 2.45 -25.29
N VAL A 145 5.59 1.52 -25.30
CA VAL A 145 5.86 0.07 -25.35
C VAL A 145 6.61 -0.30 -26.65
N THR A 146 6.17 0.27 -27.78
CA THR A 146 6.78 0.01 -29.08
C THR A 146 8.21 0.58 -29.15
N GLU A 147 8.40 1.81 -28.71
CA GLU A 147 9.71 2.48 -28.69
C GLU A 147 10.69 1.82 -27.69
N GLY A 148 10.18 1.40 -26.52
CA GLY A 148 10.97 0.74 -25.48
C GLY A 148 11.30 -0.72 -25.77
N GLY A 149 10.75 -1.30 -26.83
CA GLY A 149 10.95 -2.71 -27.18
C GLY A 149 10.29 -3.69 -26.20
N PHE A 150 9.33 -3.21 -25.39
CA PHE A 150 8.56 -4.07 -24.51
C PHE A 150 7.53 -4.88 -25.31
N VAL A 151 7.21 -6.06 -24.81
CA VAL A 151 6.22 -6.93 -25.44
C VAL A 151 5.08 -7.15 -24.45
N CYS A 152 3.90 -6.68 -24.80
CA CYS A 152 2.66 -7.09 -24.17
C CYS A 152 1.64 -7.43 -25.24
N SER A 153 0.86 -8.49 -25.02
CA SER A 153 -0.16 -8.96 -25.96
C SER A 153 -1.56 -8.60 -25.51
N ARG A 154 -1.73 -8.22 -24.24
CA ARG A 154 -3.04 -7.93 -23.64
C ARG A 154 -2.91 -6.87 -22.56
N ILE A 155 -3.86 -5.94 -22.56
CA ILE A 155 -4.12 -5.03 -21.46
C ILE A 155 -5.30 -5.60 -20.68
N ASP A 156 -5.10 -5.86 -19.40
CA ASP A 156 -6.12 -6.43 -18.53
C ASP A 156 -6.94 -5.32 -17.83
N GLU A 157 -6.27 -4.23 -17.41
CA GLU A 157 -6.90 -3.19 -16.61
C GLU A 157 -6.17 -1.85 -16.75
N MET A 158 -6.92 -0.75 -16.62
CA MET A 158 -6.38 0.62 -16.54
C MET A 158 -7.03 1.35 -15.38
N ASN A 159 -6.24 1.80 -14.42
CA ASN A 159 -6.69 2.50 -13.21
C ASN A 159 -5.95 3.82 -13.02
N ALA A 160 -6.70 4.90 -12.81
CA ALA A 160 -6.12 6.17 -12.38
C ALA A 160 -5.78 6.12 -10.87
N GLY A 161 -4.71 6.79 -10.50
CA GLY A 161 -4.27 6.87 -9.10
C GLY A 161 -3.07 7.79 -8.95
N TYR A 162 -2.36 7.64 -7.84
CA TYR A 162 -1.19 8.44 -7.52
C TYR A 162 0.03 7.58 -7.19
N LEU A 163 1.20 8.07 -7.56
CA LEU A 163 2.49 7.61 -7.05
C LEU A 163 3.10 8.69 -6.15
N ILE A 164 3.83 8.25 -5.12
CA ILE A 164 4.65 9.13 -4.30
C ILE A 164 5.96 9.38 -5.05
N VAL A 165 6.26 10.65 -5.31
CA VAL A 165 7.59 11.03 -5.77
C VAL A 165 8.58 10.82 -4.63
N SER A 166 9.59 9.99 -4.85
CA SER A 166 10.62 9.70 -3.87
C SER A 166 11.43 10.96 -3.59
N GLY A 167 11.17 11.58 -2.44
CA GLY A 167 11.90 12.73 -1.93
C GLY A 167 12.07 12.64 -0.42
N THR A 168 13.19 13.15 0.09
CA THR A 168 13.47 13.25 1.53
C THR A 168 12.79 14.45 2.19
N THR A 169 12.15 15.30 1.39
CA THR A 169 11.51 16.55 1.84
C THR A 169 10.02 16.33 2.12
N ARG A 170 9.54 16.95 3.19
CA ARG A 170 8.10 17.08 3.46
C ARG A 170 7.64 18.48 3.05
N PRO A 171 6.48 18.68 2.45
CA PRO A 171 5.44 17.68 2.15
C PRO A 171 5.83 16.68 1.06
N VAL A 172 5.19 15.51 1.08
CA VAL A 172 5.35 14.47 0.05
C VAL A 172 4.52 14.88 -1.16
N GLU A 173 5.10 14.79 -2.34
CA GLU A 173 4.42 15.08 -3.60
C GLU A 173 3.77 13.81 -4.16
N LEU A 174 2.52 13.95 -4.63
CA LEU A 174 1.76 12.90 -5.30
C LEU A 174 1.67 13.22 -6.79
N THR A 175 2.17 12.31 -7.62
CA THR A 175 2.04 12.42 -9.09
C THR A 175 0.83 11.63 -9.56
N PRO A 176 -0.12 12.24 -10.28
CA PRO A 176 -1.22 11.52 -10.87
C PRO A 176 -0.72 10.62 -11.99
N VAL A 177 -1.12 9.36 -11.97
CA VAL A 177 -0.70 8.35 -12.95
C VAL A 177 -1.86 7.46 -13.37
N TRP A 178 -1.70 6.83 -14.53
CA TRP A 178 -2.48 5.67 -14.92
C TRP A 178 -1.64 4.41 -14.75
N ARG A 179 -2.16 3.46 -13.97
CA ARG A 179 -1.60 2.12 -13.87
C ARG A 179 -2.25 1.23 -14.92
N ILE A 180 -1.44 0.66 -15.79
CA ILE A 180 -1.86 -0.23 -16.88
C ILE A 180 -1.33 -1.62 -16.57
N THR A 181 -2.24 -2.54 -16.30
CA THR A 181 -1.91 -3.95 -16.05
C THR A 181 -2.00 -4.73 -17.34
N THR A 182 -0.96 -5.50 -17.64
CA THR A 182 -0.84 -6.31 -18.86
C THR A 182 -0.46 -7.74 -18.50
N ASP A 183 -0.46 -8.62 -19.48
CA ASP A 183 0.04 -9.99 -19.36
C ASP A 183 1.55 -10.08 -19.06
N SER A 184 2.31 -9.01 -19.24
CA SER A 184 3.75 -8.94 -18.94
C SER A 184 4.09 -8.15 -17.67
N GLY A 185 3.10 -7.52 -17.01
CA GLY A 185 3.29 -6.77 -15.77
C GLY A 185 2.48 -5.48 -15.72
N ALA A 186 2.76 -4.66 -14.72
CA ALA A 186 2.13 -3.37 -14.53
C ALA A 186 3.09 -2.24 -14.96
N TYR A 187 2.54 -1.27 -15.65
CA TYR A 187 3.22 -0.06 -16.13
C TYR A 187 2.52 1.17 -15.58
N TYR A 188 3.27 2.25 -15.43
CA TYR A 188 2.73 3.53 -15.01
C TYR A 188 2.96 4.58 -16.08
N VAL A 189 1.94 5.34 -16.40
CA VAL A 189 1.99 6.48 -17.32
C VAL A 189 1.62 7.72 -16.55
N ASP A 190 2.48 8.71 -16.57
CA ASP A 190 2.20 10.02 -15.99
C ASP A 190 0.93 10.60 -16.59
N ALA A 191 -0.04 10.95 -15.76
CA ALA A 191 -1.34 11.40 -16.24
C ALA A 191 -1.34 12.82 -16.81
N ILE A 192 -0.25 13.57 -16.61
CA ILE A 192 -0.09 14.95 -17.13
C ILE A 192 0.76 14.92 -18.40
N THR A 193 1.95 14.33 -18.33
CA THR A 193 2.91 14.33 -19.45
C THR A 193 2.68 13.21 -20.45
N GLY A 194 2.10 12.09 -20.01
CA GLY A 194 1.94 10.88 -20.82
C GLY A 194 3.23 10.06 -20.95
N GLU A 195 4.25 10.36 -20.14
CA GLU A 195 5.49 9.60 -20.13
C GLU A 195 5.31 8.25 -19.44
N LEU A 196 5.90 7.21 -20.02
CA LEU A 196 5.93 5.85 -19.45
C LEU A 196 7.11 5.73 -18.48
N SER A 197 6.85 5.21 -17.29
CA SER A 197 7.83 4.96 -16.22
C SER A 197 7.84 3.48 -15.79
#